data_b87786bc0af7319f8e6d3a6b1eddd40d
#
_entry.id   b87786bc0af7319f8e6d3a6b1eddd40d
#
_cell.length_a   1.000
_cell.length_b   1.000
_cell.length_c   1.000
_cell.angle_alpha   90.00
_cell.angle_beta   90.00
_cell.angle_gamma   90.00
#
_symmetry.space_group_name_H-M   'P 1'
#
loop_
_entity.id
_entity.type
_entity.pdbx_description
1 polymer ?
#
loop_
_entity_poly.entity_id
_entity_poly.type
_entity_poly.pdbx_seq_one_letter_code
_entity_poly.pdbx_strand_id
1 'polypeptide(L)'
;MPSAPPPYAAAITAGGQSRRFGQDKALYRVGGAPLLYRVAASLDAFAPRMLIAPAGKYRLPGWQTVPDLRPGEGPLAGLETALDALDRTDPAGCWLAFAAVDLPHLTPGFWTMLTCRAGAGMQAVTGLDATGRTQPLASLYHSSVLAQVSALLDGGERRMAALLERLVVAQVPWQQIASSHPEVYLNLNTIPEQPSGVD
;
A
#
# COMPACT_ATOMS: atom_id res chain seq x y z
N MET A 1 12.27 -29.57 -6.29
CA MET A 1 11.87 -28.93 -5.04
C MET A 1 11.20 -27.64 -5.40
N PRO A 2 9.93 -27.40 -5.07
CA PRO A 2 9.38 -26.06 -5.21
C PRO A 2 10.24 -25.14 -4.33
N SER A 3 10.75 -24.06 -4.92
CA SER A 3 11.42 -23.00 -4.15
C SER A 3 10.46 -22.47 -3.09
N ALA A 4 10.96 -22.15 -1.89
CA ALA A 4 10.16 -21.46 -0.90
C ALA A 4 9.50 -20.23 -1.58
N PRO A 5 8.23 -19.90 -1.25
CA PRO A 5 7.62 -18.70 -1.78
C PRO A 5 8.53 -17.51 -1.48
N PRO A 6 8.65 -16.55 -2.41
CA PRO A 6 9.49 -15.38 -2.18
C PRO A 6 9.03 -14.68 -0.89
N PRO A 7 9.95 -14.13 -0.09
CA PRO A 7 9.58 -13.40 1.11
C PRO A 7 8.69 -12.20 0.74
N TYR A 8 7.62 -12.00 1.48
CA TYR A 8 6.70 -10.89 1.30
C TYR A 8 6.80 -9.95 2.49
N ALA A 9 7.19 -8.71 2.22
CA ALA A 9 7.16 -7.61 3.17
C ALA A 9 5.88 -6.79 3.01
N ALA A 10 5.59 -5.91 3.96
CA ALA A 10 4.49 -4.97 3.86
C ALA A 10 4.91 -3.55 4.21
N ALA A 11 4.32 -2.56 3.54
CA ALA A 11 4.42 -1.16 3.92
C ALA A 11 3.07 -0.47 3.82
N ILE A 12 2.78 0.38 4.81
CA ILE A 12 1.64 1.28 4.81
C ILE A 12 2.17 2.71 4.74
N THR A 13 1.68 3.49 3.77
CA THR A 13 1.96 4.93 3.74
C THR A 13 0.88 5.71 4.45
N ALA A 14 1.28 6.47 5.48
CA ALA A 14 0.43 7.34 6.29
C ALA A 14 0.92 8.80 6.29
N GLY A 15 1.78 9.17 5.34
CA GLY A 15 2.46 10.47 5.26
C GLY A 15 1.67 11.60 4.61
N GLY A 16 0.46 11.37 4.10
CA GLY A 16 -0.36 12.40 3.44
C GLY A 16 -0.81 13.51 4.39
N GLN A 17 -0.71 14.79 3.95
CA GLN A 17 -1.33 15.90 4.65
C GLN A 17 -2.84 15.83 4.44
N SER A 18 -3.58 15.31 5.44
CA SER A 18 -5.05 15.20 5.45
C SER A 18 -5.74 16.57 5.57
N ARG A 19 -5.29 17.58 4.78
CA ARG A 19 -5.77 18.98 4.86
C ARG A 19 -7.29 19.11 4.69
N ARG A 20 -7.91 18.18 3.93
CA ARG A 20 -9.35 18.19 3.65
C ARG A 20 -10.16 17.41 4.70
N PHE A 21 -9.50 16.63 5.55
CA PHE A 21 -10.15 15.74 6.50
C PHE A 21 -10.33 16.38 7.89
N GLY A 22 -9.73 17.57 8.13
CA GLY A 22 -9.83 18.32 9.41
C GLY A 22 -9.18 17.65 10.61
N GLN A 23 -8.81 16.36 10.51
CA GLN A 23 -8.12 15.57 11.53
C GLN A 23 -7.21 14.55 10.88
N ASP A 24 -6.38 13.86 11.67
CA ASP A 24 -5.48 12.84 11.16
C ASP A 24 -6.26 11.61 10.65
N LYS A 25 -6.25 11.42 9.34
CA LYS A 25 -6.99 10.36 8.66
C LYS A 25 -6.61 8.97 9.16
N ALA A 26 -5.33 8.74 9.47
CA ALA A 26 -4.84 7.44 9.93
C ALA A 26 -5.47 7.02 11.28
N LEU A 27 -5.83 8.00 12.11
CA LEU A 27 -6.44 7.78 13.42
C LEU A 27 -7.98 7.83 13.39
N TYR A 28 -8.58 8.19 12.25
CA TYR A 28 -10.03 8.19 12.11
C TYR A 28 -10.60 6.78 12.30
N ARG A 29 -11.67 6.66 13.09
CA ARG A 29 -12.26 5.37 13.44
C ARG A 29 -13.39 4.97 12.49
N VAL A 30 -13.31 3.76 11.96
CA VAL A 30 -14.38 3.12 11.19
C VAL A 30 -14.71 1.80 11.85
N GLY A 31 -15.97 1.60 12.22
CA GLY A 31 -16.36 0.38 12.94
C GLY A 31 -15.57 0.16 14.24
N GLY A 32 -15.29 1.26 14.97
CA GLY A 32 -14.59 1.21 16.25
C GLY A 32 -13.07 1.14 16.21
N ALA A 33 -12.43 0.87 15.05
CA ALA A 33 -10.98 0.76 14.90
C ALA A 33 -10.41 1.90 14.03
N PRO A 34 -9.23 2.47 14.35
CA PRO A 34 -8.55 3.42 13.49
C PRO A 34 -8.24 2.83 12.11
N LEU A 35 -8.28 3.65 11.04
CA LEU A 35 -7.98 3.23 9.68
C LEU A 35 -6.62 2.54 9.57
N LEU A 36 -5.59 3.09 10.19
CA LEU A 36 -4.25 2.53 10.21
C LEU A 36 -4.25 1.07 10.73
N TYR A 37 -4.99 0.79 11.80
CA TYR A 37 -5.06 -0.57 12.38
C TYR A 37 -5.86 -1.53 11.49
N ARG A 38 -6.88 -1.04 10.80
CA ARG A 38 -7.65 -1.87 9.86
C ARG A 38 -6.80 -2.30 8.67
N VAL A 39 -6.08 -1.36 8.06
CA VAL A 39 -5.15 -1.67 6.95
C VAL A 39 -4.05 -2.59 7.44
N ALA A 40 -3.47 -2.34 8.61
CA ALA A 40 -2.42 -3.17 9.20
C ALA A 40 -2.87 -4.62 9.41
N ALA A 41 -4.09 -4.83 9.92
CA ALA A 41 -4.63 -6.17 10.13
C ALA A 41 -4.76 -6.98 8.83
N SER A 42 -4.98 -6.32 7.68
CA SER A 42 -5.02 -7.01 6.39
C SER A 42 -3.66 -7.57 5.96
N LEU A 43 -2.57 -7.09 6.55
CA LEU A 43 -1.17 -7.40 6.20
C LEU A 43 -0.45 -8.21 7.30
N ASP A 44 -1.17 -8.80 8.26
CA ASP A 44 -0.56 -9.50 9.39
C ASP A 44 0.29 -10.72 9.00
N ALA A 45 0.02 -11.33 7.85
CA ALA A 45 0.78 -12.47 7.34
C ALA A 45 2.14 -12.08 6.71
N PHE A 46 2.42 -10.78 6.53
CA PHE A 46 3.63 -10.28 5.88
C PHE A 46 4.70 -9.92 6.92
N ALA A 47 5.98 -10.09 6.53
CA ALA A 47 7.14 -9.65 7.33
C ALA A 47 8.36 -9.42 6.43
N PRO A 48 9.19 -8.39 6.67
CA PRO A 48 9.01 -7.32 7.68
C PRO A 48 7.84 -6.39 7.36
N ARG A 49 7.39 -5.61 8.37
CA ARG A 49 6.27 -4.66 8.25
C ARG A 49 6.74 -3.24 8.57
N MET A 50 6.48 -2.31 7.66
CA MET A 50 6.94 -0.93 7.72
C MET A 50 5.77 0.06 7.68
N LEU A 51 5.82 1.08 8.52
CA LEU A 51 4.93 2.22 8.49
C LEU A 51 5.70 3.45 8.03
N ILE A 52 5.40 3.93 6.81
CA ILE A 52 6.03 5.12 6.25
C ILE A 52 5.29 6.35 6.80
N ALA A 53 5.90 6.98 7.78
CA ALA A 53 5.32 8.10 8.52
C ALA A 53 6.41 8.88 9.28
N PRO A 54 6.13 10.14 9.70
CA PRO A 54 7.04 10.87 10.59
C PRO A 54 7.32 10.08 11.88
N ALA A 55 8.57 10.12 12.34
CA ALA A 55 8.99 9.43 13.55
C ALA A 55 8.12 9.83 14.76
N GLY A 56 7.71 8.85 15.56
CA GLY A 56 6.92 9.06 16.77
C GLY A 56 5.47 9.50 16.57
N LYS A 57 5.03 9.72 15.34
CA LYS A 57 3.66 10.17 15.06
C LYS A 57 2.59 9.11 15.35
N TYR A 58 2.90 7.86 15.05
CA TYR A 58 1.99 6.74 15.29
C TYR A 58 2.69 5.62 16.06
N ARG A 59 1.90 4.87 16.83
CA ARG A 59 2.36 3.64 17.47
C ARG A 59 1.55 2.47 16.89
N LEU A 60 2.23 1.61 16.14
CA LEU A 60 1.63 0.42 15.54
C LEU A 60 2.45 -0.79 15.97
N PRO A 61 1.96 -1.62 16.91
CA PRO A 61 2.71 -2.77 17.43
C PRO A 61 3.12 -3.74 16.31
N GLY A 62 4.37 -4.19 16.32
CA GLY A 62 4.91 -5.11 15.33
C GLY A 62 5.24 -4.47 13.97
N TRP A 63 5.17 -3.15 13.84
CA TRP A 63 5.55 -2.38 12.66
C TRP A 63 6.72 -1.47 12.96
N GLN A 64 7.70 -1.42 12.07
CA GLN A 64 8.79 -0.47 12.13
C GLN A 64 8.33 0.85 11.47
N THR A 65 8.42 1.96 12.20
CA THR A 65 8.22 3.28 11.58
C THR A 65 9.48 3.71 10.84
N VAL A 66 9.33 4.03 9.56
CA VAL A 66 10.39 4.52 8.68
C VAL A 66 10.02 5.92 8.22
N PRO A 67 10.81 6.95 8.53
CA PRO A 67 10.60 8.30 8.04
C PRO A 67 10.74 8.36 6.51
N ASP A 68 9.85 9.11 5.85
CA ASP A 68 9.88 9.30 4.40
C ASP A 68 11.19 9.97 3.96
N LEU A 69 11.87 9.42 2.97
CA LEU A 69 13.09 9.97 2.39
C LEU A 69 12.86 11.31 1.69
N ARG A 70 11.65 11.49 1.12
CA ARG A 70 11.24 12.71 0.40
C ARG A 70 9.89 13.22 0.94
N PRO A 71 9.88 13.83 2.14
CA PRO A 71 8.64 14.22 2.79
C PRO A 71 7.79 15.16 1.91
N GLY A 72 6.52 14.83 1.74
CA GLY A 72 5.59 15.65 0.97
C GLY A 72 5.56 15.39 -0.53
N GLU A 73 6.39 14.51 -1.07
CA GLU A 73 6.43 14.16 -2.49
C GLU A 73 5.42 13.08 -2.90
N GLY A 74 4.54 12.71 -1.99
CA GLY A 74 3.42 11.83 -2.31
C GLY A 74 3.72 10.33 -2.16
N PRO A 75 2.79 9.46 -2.58
CA PRO A 75 2.89 8.03 -2.30
C PRO A 75 4.02 7.33 -3.04
N LEU A 76 4.50 7.85 -4.18
CA LEU A 76 5.64 7.30 -4.90
C LEU A 76 6.94 7.40 -4.06
N ALA A 77 7.13 8.52 -3.34
CA ALA A 77 8.23 8.68 -2.38
C ALA A 77 8.10 7.72 -1.19
N GLY A 78 6.88 7.50 -0.70
CA GLY A 78 6.64 6.49 0.32
C GLY A 78 6.99 5.07 -0.15
N LEU A 79 6.75 4.74 -1.42
CA LEU A 79 7.16 3.48 -2.02
C LEU A 79 8.70 3.39 -2.14
N GLU A 80 9.38 4.46 -2.59
CA GLU A 80 10.85 4.53 -2.60
C GLU A 80 11.41 4.22 -1.22
N THR A 81 10.89 4.90 -0.20
CA THR A 81 11.33 4.74 1.19
C THR A 81 11.19 3.30 1.68
N ALA A 82 10.07 2.66 1.37
CA ALA A 82 9.82 1.28 1.77
C ALA A 82 10.75 0.30 1.04
N LEU A 83 10.98 0.50 -0.25
CA LEU A 83 11.87 -0.34 -1.05
C LEU A 83 13.35 -0.17 -0.66
N ASP A 84 13.80 1.05 -0.37
CA ASP A 84 15.15 1.33 0.09
C ASP A 84 15.42 0.69 1.47
N ALA A 85 14.46 0.79 2.39
CA ALA A 85 14.57 0.14 3.70
C ALA A 85 14.62 -1.39 3.58
N LEU A 86 13.90 -1.95 2.60
CA LEU A 86 13.88 -3.38 2.32
C LEU A 86 15.17 -3.87 1.68
N ASP A 87 15.69 -3.15 0.69
CA ASP A 87 16.94 -3.48 0.00
C ASP A 87 18.14 -3.56 0.95
N ARG A 88 18.15 -2.72 1.99
CA ARG A 88 19.18 -2.75 3.04
C ARG A 88 19.11 -4.00 3.93
N THR A 89 17.97 -4.66 4.01
CA THR A 89 17.75 -5.82 4.90
C THR A 89 17.71 -7.14 4.15
N ASP A 90 17.25 -7.13 2.89
CA ASP A 90 17.15 -8.32 2.03
C ASP A 90 17.48 -7.98 0.56
N PRO A 91 18.77 -7.92 0.20
CA PRO A 91 19.21 -7.62 -1.16
C PRO A 91 18.93 -8.76 -2.16
N ALA A 92 18.50 -9.95 -1.70
CA ALA A 92 18.20 -11.08 -2.59
C ALA A 92 16.94 -10.86 -3.44
N GLY A 93 16.16 -9.84 -3.10
CA GLY A 93 14.94 -9.49 -3.79
C GLY A 93 13.70 -10.14 -3.17
N CYS A 94 12.72 -9.30 -2.87
CA CYS A 94 11.46 -9.73 -2.28
C CYS A 94 10.29 -8.89 -2.82
N TRP A 95 9.08 -9.33 -2.53
CA TRP A 95 7.87 -8.61 -2.86
C TRP A 95 7.42 -7.74 -1.69
N LEU A 96 6.99 -6.53 -1.98
CA LEU A 96 6.44 -5.57 -1.03
C LEU A 96 4.95 -5.36 -1.29
N ALA A 97 4.09 -5.71 -0.34
CA ALA A 97 2.70 -5.27 -0.32
C ALA A 97 2.65 -3.81 0.12
N PHE A 98 2.26 -2.92 -0.77
CA PHE A 98 2.21 -1.48 -0.53
C PHE A 98 0.76 -1.00 -0.45
N ALA A 99 0.37 -0.43 0.69
CA ALA A 99 -0.97 0.04 0.96
C ALA A 99 -1.01 1.51 1.38
N ALA A 100 -2.04 2.24 0.93
CA ALA A 100 -2.38 3.52 1.53
C ALA A 100 -3.32 3.33 2.72
N VAL A 101 -3.17 4.20 3.71
CA VAL A 101 -3.96 4.15 4.95
C VAL A 101 -5.46 4.40 4.74
N ASP A 102 -5.87 4.89 3.58
CA ASP A 102 -7.25 5.28 3.27
C ASP A 102 -8.10 4.19 2.60
N LEU A 103 -7.59 2.96 2.54
CA LEU A 103 -8.27 1.79 1.99
C LEU A 103 -8.68 0.81 3.12
N PRO A 104 -9.70 1.12 3.92
CA PRO A 104 -10.06 0.37 5.12
C PRO A 104 -10.66 -1.01 4.85
N HIS A 105 -11.01 -1.32 3.62
CA HIS A 105 -11.65 -2.57 3.21
C HIS A 105 -10.66 -3.59 2.62
N LEU A 106 -9.35 -3.32 2.70
CA LEU A 106 -8.32 -4.31 2.39
C LEU A 106 -8.44 -5.51 3.34
N THR A 107 -8.30 -6.71 2.80
CA THR A 107 -8.43 -7.96 3.55
C THR A 107 -7.23 -8.89 3.30
N PRO A 108 -6.92 -9.84 4.20
CA PRO A 108 -5.89 -10.84 3.93
C PRO A 108 -6.14 -11.64 2.65
N GLY A 109 -7.40 -11.97 2.34
CA GLY A 109 -7.79 -12.68 1.11
C GLY A 109 -7.48 -11.89 -0.16
N PHE A 110 -7.64 -10.57 -0.14
CA PHE A 110 -7.24 -9.72 -1.27
C PHE A 110 -5.73 -9.81 -1.54
N TRP A 111 -4.90 -9.72 -0.51
CA TRP A 111 -3.45 -9.85 -0.66
C TRP A 111 -3.03 -11.24 -1.15
N THR A 112 -3.67 -12.30 -0.65
CA THR A 112 -3.46 -13.67 -1.13
C THR A 112 -3.75 -13.78 -2.64
N MET A 113 -4.82 -13.13 -3.11
CA MET A 113 -5.14 -13.11 -4.55
C MET A 113 -4.03 -12.45 -5.38
N LEU A 114 -3.43 -11.35 -4.90
CA LEU A 114 -2.32 -10.69 -5.58
C LEU A 114 -1.04 -11.55 -5.53
N THR A 115 -0.71 -12.16 -4.38
CA THR A 115 0.51 -12.98 -4.24
C THR A 115 0.50 -14.20 -5.15
N CYS A 116 -0.66 -14.77 -5.48
CA CYS A 116 -0.81 -15.84 -6.45
C CYS A 116 -0.41 -15.43 -7.90
N ARG A 117 -0.29 -14.14 -8.19
CA ARG A 117 0.13 -13.60 -9.49
C ARG A 117 1.56 -13.09 -9.50
N ALA A 118 2.19 -13.00 -8.32
CA ALA A 118 3.60 -12.65 -8.19
C ALA A 118 4.46 -13.84 -8.66
N GLY A 119 5.34 -13.61 -9.62
CA GLY A 119 6.16 -14.67 -10.21
C GLY A 119 7.32 -14.13 -11.01
N ALA A 120 8.11 -15.06 -11.57
CA ALA A 120 9.28 -14.74 -12.37
C ALA A 120 8.92 -13.81 -13.55
N GLY A 121 9.70 -12.76 -13.73
CA GLY A 121 9.53 -11.79 -14.81
C GLY A 121 8.51 -10.69 -14.49
N MET A 122 7.72 -10.78 -13.42
CA MET A 122 6.84 -9.69 -12.99
C MET A 122 7.59 -8.72 -12.08
N GLN A 123 7.28 -7.43 -12.23
CA GLN A 123 7.83 -6.35 -11.40
C GLN A 123 6.78 -5.74 -10.48
N ALA A 124 5.51 -5.85 -10.84
CA ALA A 124 4.39 -5.47 -9.99
C ALA A 124 3.16 -6.37 -10.22
N VAL A 125 2.29 -6.43 -9.23
CA VAL A 125 0.96 -7.02 -9.34
C VAL A 125 -0.04 -6.01 -8.81
N THR A 126 -1.03 -5.64 -9.62
CA THR A 126 -2.07 -4.67 -9.25
C THR A 126 -3.46 -5.21 -9.59
N GLY A 127 -4.45 -4.78 -8.83
CA GLY A 127 -5.83 -5.00 -9.22
C GLY A 127 -6.37 -3.88 -10.10
N LEU A 128 -7.41 -4.18 -10.86
CA LEU A 128 -8.22 -3.20 -11.58
C LEU A 128 -9.49 -2.90 -10.79
N ASP A 129 -9.94 -1.66 -10.79
CA ASP A 129 -11.26 -1.28 -10.28
C ASP A 129 -12.37 -1.53 -11.34
N ALA A 130 -13.62 -1.24 -10.99
CA ALA A 130 -14.78 -1.40 -11.86
C ALA A 130 -14.71 -0.58 -13.16
N THR A 131 -13.84 0.45 -13.22
CA THR A 131 -13.61 1.29 -14.41
C THR A 131 -12.42 0.83 -15.25
N GLY A 132 -11.73 -0.24 -14.81
CA GLY A 132 -10.51 -0.75 -15.46
C GLY A 132 -9.23 0.00 -15.09
N ARG A 133 -9.26 0.86 -14.08
CA ARG A 133 -8.07 1.58 -13.60
C ARG A 133 -7.27 0.75 -12.62
N THR A 134 -5.96 0.79 -12.74
CA THR A 134 -5.03 0.17 -11.78
C THR A 134 -5.13 0.82 -10.41
N GLN A 135 -4.89 0.02 -9.37
CA GLN A 135 -4.95 0.45 -7.97
C GLN A 135 -3.57 0.41 -7.31
N PRO A 136 -2.66 1.31 -7.66
CA PRO A 136 -1.25 1.26 -7.29
C PRO A 136 -0.99 1.40 -5.77
N LEU A 137 -1.97 1.91 -5.02
CA LEU A 137 -1.90 2.05 -3.56
C LEU A 137 -2.48 0.83 -2.81
N ALA A 138 -2.77 -0.26 -3.53
CA ALA A 138 -3.09 -1.57 -3.01
C ALA A 138 -2.50 -2.62 -3.96
N SER A 139 -1.18 -2.69 -4.04
CA SER A 139 -0.44 -3.46 -5.05
C SER A 139 0.81 -4.12 -4.46
N LEU A 140 1.32 -5.13 -5.15
CA LEU A 140 2.62 -5.70 -4.86
C LEU A 140 3.67 -5.11 -5.79
N TYR A 141 4.84 -4.80 -5.26
CA TYR A 141 6.01 -4.35 -6.01
C TYR A 141 7.21 -5.23 -5.67
N HIS A 142 7.93 -5.69 -6.68
CA HIS A 142 9.18 -6.39 -6.48
C HIS A 142 10.29 -5.37 -6.13
N SER A 143 11.21 -5.72 -5.23
CA SER A 143 12.27 -4.78 -4.78
C SER A 143 13.16 -4.28 -5.92
N SER A 144 13.28 -5.03 -7.02
CA SER A 144 14.04 -4.63 -8.21
C SER A 144 13.57 -3.32 -8.88
N VAL A 145 12.38 -2.80 -8.52
CA VAL A 145 11.86 -1.55 -9.11
C VAL A 145 12.38 -0.29 -8.43
N LEU A 146 13.18 -0.40 -7.36
CA LEU A 146 13.70 0.75 -6.60
C LEU A 146 14.38 1.78 -7.51
N ALA A 147 15.27 1.34 -8.40
CA ALA A 147 15.97 2.25 -9.30
C ALA A 147 15.02 3.01 -10.24
N GLN A 148 13.95 2.37 -10.73
CA GLN A 148 12.94 3.01 -11.57
C GLN A 148 12.12 4.04 -10.77
N VAL A 149 11.79 3.73 -9.51
CA VAL A 149 11.08 4.66 -8.62
C VAL A 149 11.93 5.91 -8.36
N SER A 150 13.20 5.73 -7.99
CA SER A 150 14.12 6.85 -7.74
C SER A 150 14.33 7.71 -8.98
N ALA A 151 14.53 7.10 -10.14
CA ALA A 151 14.69 7.84 -11.41
C ALA A 151 13.44 8.67 -11.79
N LEU A 152 12.23 8.16 -11.50
CA LEU A 152 10.99 8.93 -11.70
C LEU A 152 10.93 10.15 -10.78
N LEU A 153 11.22 9.96 -9.50
CA LEU A 153 11.21 11.03 -8.50
C LEU A 153 12.26 12.10 -8.79
N ASP A 154 13.46 11.70 -9.19
CA ASP A 154 14.55 12.60 -9.60
C ASP A 154 14.17 13.42 -10.86
N GLY A 155 13.42 12.80 -11.77
CA GLY A 155 12.85 13.47 -12.95
C GLY A 155 11.61 14.33 -12.66
N GLY A 156 11.18 14.46 -11.40
CA GLY A 156 10.02 15.28 -11.02
C GLY A 156 8.67 14.58 -11.18
N GLU A 157 8.61 13.29 -11.55
CA GLU A 157 7.36 12.54 -11.62
C GLU A 157 6.94 12.08 -10.22
N ARG A 158 5.64 12.18 -9.91
CA ARG A 158 5.06 11.83 -8.59
C ARG A 158 3.90 10.85 -8.69
N ARG A 159 3.44 10.54 -9.90
CA ARG A 159 2.26 9.68 -10.12
C ARG A 159 2.66 8.22 -10.05
N MET A 160 1.97 7.47 -9.20
CA MET A 160 2.13 6.01 -9.11
C MET A 160 1.78 5.30 -10.43
N ALA A 161 0.83 5.83 -11.20
CA ALA A 161 0.47 5.27 -12.51
C ALA A 161 1.64 5.30 -13.48
N ALA A 162 2.45 6.38 -13.49
CA ALA A 162 3.62 6.51 -14.35
C ALA A 162 4.71 5.45 -14.05
N LEU A 163 4.78 4.97 -12.81
CA LEU A 163 5.62 3.81 -12.48
C LEU A 163 5.06 2.54 -13.15
N LEU A 164 3.77 2.23 -12.95
CA LEU A 164 3.16 1.01 -13.49
C LEU A 164 3.26 0.95 -15.02
N GLU A 165 3.20 2.09 -15.72
CA GLU A 165 3.39 2.18 -17.19
C GLU A 165 4.79 1.74 -17.66
N ARG A 166 5.78 1.71 -16.75
CA ARG A 166 7.18 1.35 -17.06
C ARG A 166 7.57 -0.05 -16.59
N LEU A 167 6.68 -0.74 -15.89
CA LEU A 167 6.94 -2.04 -15.30
C LEU A 167 6.26 -3.18 -16.07
N VAL A 168 6.78 -4.39 -15.89
CA VAL A 168 6.08 -5.62 -16.27
C VAL A 168 5.08 -5.95 -15.17
N VAL A 169 3.79 -5.70 -15.44
CA VAL A 169 2.71 -5.74 -14.45
C VAL A 169 1.75 -6.88 -14.72
N ALA A 170 1.53 -7.74 -13.74
CA ALA A 170 0.39 -8.64 -13.71
C ALA A 170 -0.85 -7.89 -13.18
N GLN A 171 -1.95 -7.97 -13.91
CA GLN A 171 -3.21 -7.32 -13.53
C GLN A 171 -4.25 -8.36 -13.10
N VAL A 172 -4.93 -8.09 -11.99
CA VAL A 172 -6.08 -8.89 -11.54
C VAL A 172 -7.37 -8.17 -11.98
N PRO A 173 -8.19 -8.79 -12.83
CA PRO A 173 -9.43 -8.16 -13.30
C PRO A 173 -10.42 -7.89 -12.18
N TRP A 174 -11.17 -6.79 -12.29
CA TRP A 174 -12.20 -6.41 -11.30
C TRP A 174 -13.19 -7.53 -10.99
N GLN A 175 -13.62 -8.28 -11.99
CA GLN A 175 -14.59 -9.37 -11.81
C GLN A 175 -14.10 -10.43 -10.82
N GLN A 176 -12.79 -10.73 -10.81
CA GLN A 176 -12.20 -11.66 -9.85
C GLN A 176 -12.14 -11.04 -8.45
N ILE A 177 -11.82 -9.76 -8.36
CA ILE A 177 -11.71 -9.04 -7.09
C ILE A 177 -13.11 -8.88 -6.47
N ALA A 178 -14.08 -8.39 -7.25
CA ALA A 178 -15.42 -8.09 -6.79
C ALA A 178 -16.19 -9.31 -6.28
N SER A 179 -15.90 -10.51 -6.78
CA SER A 179 -16.54 -11.74 -6.33
C SER A 179 -16.34 -12.04 -4.84
N SER A 180 -15.22 -11.59 -4.27
CA SER A 180 -14.86 -11.84 -2.86
C SER A 180 -14.60 -10.56 -2.07
N HIS A 181 -14.27 -9.46 -2.76
CA HIS A 181 -13.83 -8.19 -2.16
C HIS A 181 -14.46 -6.98 -2.87
N PRO A 182 -15.81 -6.85 -2.92
CA PRO A 182 -16.49 -5.81 -3.71
C PRO A 182 -16.20 -4.39 -3.24
N GLU A 183 -15.82 -4.20 -1.97
CA GLU A 183 -15.58 -2.89 -1.36
C GLU A 183 -14.09 -2.55 -1.22
N VAL A 184 -13.19 -3.41 -1.69
CA VAL A 184 -11.75 -3.31 -1.39
C VAL A 184 -11.12 -1.96 -1.74
N TYR A 185 -11.62 -1.30 -2.79
CA TYR A 185 -11.13 -0.01 -3.27
C TYR A 185 -11.99 1.19 -2.84
N LEU A 186 -12.98 0.96 -1.98
CA LEU A 186 -13.71 2.08 -1.38
C LEU A 186 -12.76 2.90 -0.50
N ASN A 187 -12.57 4.15 -0.90
CA ASN A 187 -11.65 5.08 -0.27
C ASN A 187 -12.43 6.06 0.62
N LEU A 188 -11.98 6.26 1.83
CA LEU A 188 -12.51 7.28 2.73
C LEU A 188 -11.88 8.65 2.43
N ASN A 189 -12.42 9.37 1.45
CA ASN A 189 -11.94 10.72 1.08
C ASN A 189 -12.65 11.86 1.84
N THR A 190 -13.81 11.60 2.40
CA THR A 190 -14.60 12.54 3.21
C THR A 190 -15.07 11.85 4.49
N ILE A 191 -15.18 12.60 5.57
CA ILE A 191 -15.81 12.11 6.78
C ILE A 191 -17.29 11.87 6.44
N PRO A 192 -17.84 10.65 6.60
CA PRO A 192 -19.27 10.46 6.53
C PRO A 192 -19.92 11.40 7.57
N GLU A 193 -20.90 12.20 7.16
CA GLU A 193 -21.72 12.94 8.13
C GLU A 193 -22.25 11.92 9.13
N GLN A 194 -21.87 12.09 10.40
CA GLN A 194 -22.50 11.30 11.46
C GLN A 194 -23.99 11.66 11.44
N PRO A 195 -24.90 10.69 11.41
CA PRO A 195 -26.31 11.01 11.62
C PRO A 195 -26.39 11.73 12.96
N SER A 196 -26.89 12.96 12.91
CA SER A 196 -27.15 13.79 14.10
C SER A 196 -27.92 12.91 15.08
N GLY A 197 -27.32 12.64 16.25
CA GLY A 197 -27.98 11.88 17.29
C GLY A 197 -29.29 12.54 17.58
N VAL A 198 -30.34 11.78 17.44
CA VAL A 198 -31.62 12.09 18.06
C VAL A 198 -31.42 11.82 19.55
N ASP A 199 -31.53 12.88 20.35
CA ASP A 199 -31.60 12.85 21.82
C ASP A 199 -32.70 11.90 22.32
#